data_2cf77e351ec5b35cbf2e779519051d41
#
_entry.id   2cf77e351ec5b35cbf2e779519051d41
#
_cell.length_a   1.000
_cell.length_b   1.000
_cell.length_c   1.000
_cell.angle_alpha   90.00
_cell.angle_beta   90.00
_cell.angle_gamma   90.00
#
_symmetry.space_group_name_H-M   'P 1'
#
loop_
_entity.id
_entity.type
_entity.pdbx_description
1 polymer ?
#
loop_
_entity_poly.entity_id
_entity_poly.type
_entity_poly.pdbx_seq_one_letter_code
_entity_poly.pdbx_strand_id
1 'polypeptide(L)'
;MFEWSDTDLMVRDAVRQFIDKEIRPHQDALETGELSPYPIARKLFSQFGLDVLLAESVNQMLDGERAKREKRDSSGSFGLADQASMVAVLVSELAGVSIGLLSTVAVSLGLGAATIMSRGTLAQQERWVPTLVTLEKIAAWAITEPDSGSDAFGGMKTHVTRDGEDYILNGHKTFITITNGPYADVLVVYAKLADGEPASDWRNRPVLVFVLDAGMPGLTQGKPFKKMGMMSSPTGELFFDNVRLTPDRLLCAEGDGRDSARANFAVERLGVALMSLGIINECHRLCVDYAKTRTLWGRNIGQFQLIQLKLAKMEVARINVQNMVFQAIERLKAGKQLTLAEASAIKLYSSEAATDVAMEAVQLFGGNGYMAEYRVEQLARDAKSLMIYAGSNEVQVTHIAKGLLGEPASRA
;
A
#
# COMPACT_ATOMS: atom_id res chain seq x y z
N MET A 1 -0.82 -8.89 -22.44
CA MET A 1 -1.69 -7.68 -22.54
C MET A 1 -0.81 -6.55 -23.05
N PHE A 2 -1.26 -5.85 -24.06
CA PHE A 2 -0.56 -4.68 -24.59
C PHE A 2 -1.42 -3.41 -24.45
N GLU A 3 -2.72 -3.60 -24.23
CA GLU A 3 -3.73 -2.55 -24.06
C GLU A 3 -4.76 -2.99 -23.03
N TRP A 4 -5.45 -2.02 -22.43
CA TRP A 4 -6.60 -2.29 -21.59
C TRP A 4 -7.74 -2.89 -22.44
N SER A 5 -8.44 -3.89 -21.92
CA SER A 5 -9.63 -4.44 -22.56
C SER A 5 -10.78 -3.41 -22.55
N ASP A 6 -11.79 -3.63 -23.40
CA ASP A 6 -13.00 -2.77 -23.39
C ASP A 6 -13.66 -2.74 -22.01
N THR A 7 -13.67 -3.86 -21.29
CA THR A 7 -14.18 -3.92 -19.91
C THR A 7 -13.33 -3.07 -18.97
N ASP A 8 -12.00 -3.14 -19.06
CA ASP A 8 -11.10 -2.31 -18.26
C ASP A 8 -11.32 -0.81 -18.54
N LEU A 9 -11.55 -0.46 -19.82
CA LEU A 9 -11.83 0.93 -20.21
C LEU A 9 -13.19 1.41 -19.68
N MET A 10 -14.22 0.56 -19.65
CA MET A 10 -15.51 0.89 -19.04
C MET A 10 -15.37 1.11 -17.53
N VAL A 11 -14.61 0.25 -16.83
CA VAL A 11 -14.31 0.43 -15.40
C VAL A 11 -13.55 1.74 -15.18
N ARG A 12 -12.55 2.02 -16.01
CA ARG A 12 -11.80 3.28 -15.94
C ARG A 12 -12.72 4.50 -16.04
N ASP A 13 -13.61 4.51 -17.00
CA ASP A 13 -14.49 5.65 -17.24
C ASP A 13 -15.50 5.83 -16.10
N ALA A 14 -16.00 4.75 -15.51
CA ALA A 14 -16.83 4.79 -14.31
C ALA A 14 -16.06 5.32 -13.09
N VAL A 15 -14.80 4.88 -12.90
CA VAL A 15 -13.93 5.36 -11.82
C VAL A 15 -13.63 6.86 -11.97
N ARG A 16 -13.35 7.33 -13.20
CA ARG A 16 -13.15 8.76 -13.49
C ARG A 16 -14.38 9.60 -13.17
N GLN A 17 -15.57 9.12 -13.51
CA GLN A 17 -16.81 9.81 -13.13
C GLN A 17 -16.98 9.90 -11.61
N PHE A 18 -16.64 8.83 -10.88
CA PHE A 18 -16.61 8.87 -9.42
C PHE A 18 -15.60 9.88 -8.89
N ILE A 19 -14.39 9.87 -9.44
CA ILE A 19 -13.32 10.81 -9.06
C ILE A 19 -13.79 12.25 -9.25
N ASP A 20 -14.34 12.58 -10.40
CA ASP A 20 -14.76 13.94 -10.73
C ASP A 20 -15.91 14.42 -9.85
N LYS A 21 -16.81 13.51 -9.45
CA LYS A 21 -17.98 13.83 -8.65
C LYS A 21 -17.68 13.83 -7.14
N GLU A 22 -16.90 12.88 -6.64
CA GLU A 22 -16.83 12.58 -5.22
C GLU A 22 -15.45 12.86 -4.60
N ILE A 23 -14.37 12.95 -5.40
CA ILE A 23 -13.02 13.18 -4.86
C ILE A 23 -12.55 14.60 -5.17
N ARG A 24 -12.56 15.02 -6.45
CA ARG A 24 -12.05 16.35 -6.85
C ARG A 24 -12.67 17.52 -6.11
N PRO A 25 -14.00 17.56 -5.85
CA PRO A 25 -14.60 18.65 -5.07
C PRO A 25 -14.12 18.72 -3.62
N HIS A 26 -13.60 17.62 -3.08
CA HIS A 26 -13.15 17.51 -1.70
C HIS A 26 -11.62 17.41 -1.56
N GLN A 27 -10.88 17.58 -2.66
CA GLN A 27 -9.45 17.33 -2.70
C GLN A 27 -8.66 18.24 -1.75
N ASP A 28 -9.04 19.52 -1.65
CA ASP A 28 -8.41 20.46 -0.71
C ASP A 28 -8.63 20.05 0.75
N ALA A 29 -9.86 19.68 1.11
CA ALA A 29 -10.19 19.22 2.44
C ALA A 29 -9.49 17.90 2.82
N LEU A 30 -9.25 17.01 1.83
CA LEU A 30 -8.42 15.82 2.00
C LEU A 30 -6.95 16.17 2.23
N GLU A 31 -6.41 17.14 1.48
CA GLU A 31 -5.00 17.59 1.59
C GLU A 31 -4.74 18.40 2.87
N THR A 32 -5.73 19.09 3.41
CA THR A 32 -5.58 19.77 4.70
C THR A 32 -5.85 18.88 5.91
N GLY A 33 -6.41 17.67 5.68
CA GLY A 33 -6.81 16.74 6.74
C GLY A 33 -8.13 17.13 7.42
N GLU A 34 -8.87 18.10 6.88
CA GLU A 34 -10.19 18.49 7.36
C GLU A 34 -11.22 17.40 7.08
N LEU A 35 -11.05 16.67 5.98
CA LEU A 35 -11.90 15.55 5.60
C LEU A 35 -11.14 14.23 5.74
N SER A 36 -11.76 13.30 6.48
CA SER A 36 -11.27 11.91 6.54
C SER A 36 -11.44 11.18 5.20
N PRO A 37 -10.47 10.37 4.75
CA PRO A 37 -10.59 9.61 3.49
C PRO A 37 -11.64 8.50 3.54
N TYR A 38 -11.97 7.96 4.71
CA TYR A 38 -12.78 6.76 4.85
C TYR A 38 -14.25 6.89 4.40
N PRO A 39 -14.96 8.00 4.60
CA PRO A 39 -16.29 8.17 4.03
C PRO A 39 -16.32 8.07 2.51
N ILE A 40 -15.31 8.65 1.84
CA ILE A 40 -15.17 8.58 0.38
C ILE A 40 -14.82 7.15 -0.05
N ALA A 41 -13.92 6.48 0.67
CA ALA A 41 -13.56 5.09 0.40
C ALA A 41 -14.76 4.15 0.53
N ARG A 42 -15.57 4.28 1.60
CA ARG A 42 -16.80 3.51 1.77
C ARG A 42 -17.81 3.77 0.66
N LYS A 43 -17.94 5.04 0.24
CA LYS A 43 -18.82 5.40 -0.88
C LYS A 43 -18.37 4.77 -2.19
N LEU A 44 -17.05 4.75 -2.46
CA LEU A 44 -16.46 4.03 -3.60
C LEU A 44 -16.84 2.55 -3.55
N PHE A 45 -16.63 1.89 -2.42
CA PHE A 45 -16.91 0.47 -2.24
C PHE A 45 -18.39 0.15 -2.49
N SER A 46 -19.29 0.92 -1.88
CA SER A 46 -20.73 0.72 -2.05
C SER A 46 -21.20 1.00 -3.49
N GLN A 47 -20.67 2.07 -4.12
CA GLN A 47 -21.08 2.42 -5.49
C GLN A 47 -20.66 1.39 -6.53
N PHE A 48 -19.51 0.74 -6.32
CA PHE A 48 -19.00 -0.32 -7.22
C PHE A 48 -19.36 -1.73 -6.73
N GLY A 49 -20.13 -1.86 -5.65
CA GLY A 49 -20.52 -3.16 -5.08
C GLY A 49 -19.34 -3.98 -4.54
N LEU A 50 -18.19 -3.33 -4.27
CA LEU A 50 -16.98 -4.01 -3.79
C LEU A 50 -17.15 -4.54 -2.36
N ASP A 51 -17.90 -3.84 -1.54
CA ASP A 51 -18.27 -4.24 -0.17
C ASP A 51 -19.05 -5.56 -0.18
N VAL A 52 -20.05 -5.70 -1.04
CA VAL A 52 -20.85 -6.93 -1.19
C VAL A 52 -19.99 -8.05 -1.79
N LEU A 53 -19.28 -7.77 -2.88
CA LEU A 53 -18.44 -8.75 -3.58
C LEU A 53 -17.36 -9.35 -2.65
N LEU A 54 -16.66 -8.50 -1.90
CA LEU A 54 -15.61 -8.94 -0.98
C LEU A 54 -16.19 -9.68 0.22
N ALA A 55 -17.33 -9.22 0.77
CA ALA A 55 -18.01 -9.91 1.85
C ALA A 55 -18.47 -11.32 1.44
N GLU A 56 -19.08 -11.46 0.26
CA GLU A 56 -19.48 -12.76 -0.30
C GLU A 56 -18.29 -13.68 -0.54
N SER A 57 -17.19 -13.15 -1.11
CA SER A 57 -15.96 -13.90 -1.35
C SER A 57 -15.35 -14.42 -0.04
N VAL A 58 -15.31 -13.59 0.99
CA VAL A 58 -14.83 -13.99 2.33
C VAL A 58 -15.75 -15.05 2.95
N ASN A 59 -17.07 -14.87 2.91
CA ASN A 59 -18.01 -15.85 3.45
C ASN A 59 -17.88 -17.20 2.75
N GLN A 60 -17.77 -17.24 1.42
CA GLN A 60 -17.54 -18.48 0.66
C GLN A 60 -16.23 -19.16 1.05
N MET A 61 -15.16 -18.39 1.28
CA MET A 61 -13.88 -18.95 1.74
C MET A 61 -13.99 -19.51 3.16
N LEU A 62 -14.62 -18.80 4.10
CA LEU A 62 -14.81 -19.24 5.47
C LEU A 62 -15.67 -20.51 5.52
N ASP A 63 -16.73 -20.58 4.73
CA ASP A 63 -17.58 -21.78 4.60
C ASP A 63 -16.80 -22.95 3.98
N GLY A 64 -15.97 -22.68 2.98
CA GLY A 64 -15.06 -23.65 2.40
C GLY A 64 -14.05 -24.20 3.41
N GLU A 65 -13.47 -23.34 4.26
CA GLU A 65 -12.55 -23.76 5.33
C GLU A 65 -13.28 -24.55 6.45
N ARG A 66 -14.52 -24.20 6.79
CA ARG A 66 -15.37 -25.00 7.70
C ARG A 66 -15.61 -26.41 7.14
N ALA A 67 -15.97 -26.48 5.85
CA ALA A 67 -16.22 -27.75 5.15
C ALA A 67 -14.95 -28.61 5.00
N LYS A 68 -13.76 -28.00 4.80
CA LYS A 68 -12.48 -28.70 4.73
C LYS A 68 -12.03 -29.28 6.09
N ARG A 69 -12.35 -28.60 7.21
CA ARG A 69 -12.12 -29.16 8.55
C ARG A 69 -12.91 -30.44 8.80
N GLU A 70 -14.05 -30.59 8.14
CA GLU A 70 -14.84 -31.85 8.16
C GLU A 70 -14.26 -32.89 7.19
N LYS A 71 -13.56 -32.48 6.12
CA LYS A 71 -12.89 -33.36 5.14
C LYS A 71 -11.49 -32.82 4.88
N ARG A 72 -10.46 -33.42 5.47
CA ARG A 72 -9.06 -33.06 5.26
C ARG A 72 -8.76 -32.90 3.74
N ASP A 73 -8.72 -31.70 3.23
CA ASP A 73 -7.86 -31.32 2.09
C ASP A 73 -7.77 -29.80 1.89
N SER A 74 -6.64 -29.34 1.30
CA SER A 74 -6.10 -28.00 1.37
C SER A 74 -6.25 -27.18 0.09
N SER A 75 -6.13 -25.88 0.24
CA SER A 75 -5.82 -24.74 -0.67
C SER A 75 -6.99 -23.88 -1.11
N GLY A 76 -6.99 -22.62 -0.65
CA GLY A 76 -7.85 -21.56 -1.16
C GLY A 76 -7.04 -20.26 -1.35
N SER A 77 -7.09 -19.72 -2.54
CA SER A 77 -6.57 -18.39 -2.89
C SER A 77 -7.74 -17.54 -3.37
N PHE A 78 -7.73 -16.24 -3.00
CA PHE A 78 -8.70 -15.26 -3.53
C PHE A 78 -8.70 -15.28 -5.06
N GLY A 79 -9.87 -15.45 -5.70
CA GLY A 79 -10.07 -15.40 -7.15
C GLY A 79 -9.87 -14.01 -7.79
N LEU A 80 -8.95 -13.20 -7.26
CA LEU A 80 -8.62 -11.87 -7.78
C LEU A 80 -7.73 -11.89 -9.03
N ALA A 81 -7.18 -13.04 -9.41
CA ALA A 81 -6.33 -13.13 -10.60
C ALA A 81 -7.08 -12.74 -11.88
N ASP A 82 -8.34 -13.14 -12.01
CA ASP A 82 -9.18 -12.80 -13.17
C ASP A 82 -9.60 -11.33 -13.18
N GLN A 83 -9.59 -10.66 -12.02
CA GLN A 83 -9.93 -9.25 -11.86
C GLN A 83 -8.69 -8.33 -11.76
N ALA A 84 -7.49 -8.88 -11.89
CA ALA A 84 -6.24 -8.14 -11.67
C ALA A 84 -6.11 -6.90 -12.57
N SER A 85 -6.61 -6.93 -13.80
CA SER A 85 -6.59 -5.76 -14.69
C SER A 85 -7.57 -4.67 -14.25
N MET A 86 -8.79 -5.03 -13.82
CA MET A 86 -9.75 -4.06 -13.28
C MET A 86 -9.25 -3.40 -12.00
N VAL A 87 -8.65 -4.18 -11.10
CA VAL A 87 -8.01 -3.66 -9.89
C VAL A 87 -6.86 -2.71 -10.26
N ALA A 88 -6.05 -3.05 -11.26
CA ALA A 88 -4.96 -2.21 -11.72
C ALA A 88 -5.45 -0.87 -12.30
N VAL A 89 -6.55 -0.88 -13.05
CA VAL A 89 -7.22 0.34 -13.54
C VAL A 89 -7.70 1.18 -12.36
N LEU A 90 -8.45 0.60 -11.43
CA LEU A 90 -8.96 1.30 -10.24
C LEU A 90 -7.82 1.96 -9.46
N VAL A 91 -6.75 1.20 -9.17
CA VAL A 91 -5.59 1.68 -8.42
C VAL A 91 -4.89 2.82 -9.15
N SER A 92 -4.64 2.69 -10.46
CA SER A 92 -3.94 3.72 -11.23
C SER A 92 -4.77 5.01 -11.38
N GLU A 93 -6.06 4.93 -11.61
CA GLU A 93 -6.91 6.14 -11.72
C GLU A 93 -7.02 6.88 -10.38
N LEU A 94 -7.22 6.16 -9.27
CA LEU A 94 -7.25 6.77 -7.93
C LEU A 94 -5.91 7.37 -7.54
N ALA A 95 -4.79 6.71 -7.87
CA ALA A 95 -3.45 7.19 -7.57
C ALA A 95 -3.12 8.51 -8.27
N GLY A 96 -3.66 8.74 -9.47
CA GLY A 96 -3.52 10.01 -10.19
C GLY A 96 -4.21 11.20 -9.51
N VAL A 97 -5.07 10.94 -8.51
CA VAL A 97 -5.80 11.99 -7.80
C VAL A 97 -5.39 12.09 -6.34
N SER A 98 -5.29 10.94 -5.65
CA SER A 98 -4.89 10.89 -4.24
C SER A 98 -4.32 9.52 -3.89
N ILE A 99 -3.00 9.40 -3.92
CA ILE A 99 -2.36 8.16 -3.41
C ILE A 99 -2.55 8.01 -1.90
N GLY A 100 -2.79 9.09 -1.18
CA GLY A 100 -3.08 9.05 0.25
C GLY A 100 -4.39 8.30 0.54
N LEU A 101 -5.49 8.67 -0.12
CA LEU A 101 -6.78 7.98 -0.01
C LEU A 101 -6.65 6.50 -0.42
N LEU A 102 -5.97 6.24 -1.54
CA LEU A 102 -5.74 4.87 -2.00
C LEU A 102 -4.93 4.05 -1.00
N SER A 103 -3.87 4.64 -0.43
CA SER A 103 -2.99 3.95 0.53
C SER A 103 -3.71 3.55 1.82
N THR A 104 -4.68 4.34 2.29
CA THR A 104 -5.45 3.96 3.49
C THR A 104 -6.25 2.68 3.26
N VAL A 105 -6.89 2.55 2.10
CA VAL A 105 -7.61 1.33 1.70
C VAL A 105 -6.64 0.17 1.46
N ALA A 106 -5.56 0.42 0.72
CA ALA A 106 -4.58 -0.61 0.37
C ALA A 106 -3.89 -1.20 1.61
N VAL A 107 -3.56 -0.40 2.62
CA VAL A 107 -2.98 -0.89 3.89
C VAL A 107 -4.01 -1.71 4.67
N SER A 108 -5.26 -1.22 4.78
CA SER A 108 -6.29 -1.93 5.53
C SER A 108 -6.60 -3.30 4.92
N LEU A 109 -6.83 -3.36 3.61
CA LEU A 109 -7.20 -4.59 2.91
C LEU A 109 -5.99 -5.43 2.51
N GLY A 110 -5.03 -4.81 1.82
CA GLY A 110 -3.90 -5.52 1.20
C GLY A 110 -2.83 -5.96 2.19
N LEU A 111 -2.70 -5.31 3.33
CA LEU A 111 -1.75 -5.70 4.37
C LEU A 111 -2.45 -6.22 5.63
N GLY A 112 -3.35 -5.45 6.22
CA GLY A 112 -4.03 -5.83 7.46
C GLY A 112 -4.92 -7.07 7.30
N ALA A 113 -6.00 -6.95 6.53
CA ALA A 113 -6.95 -8.05 6.33
C ALA A 113 -6.30 -9.24 5.62
N ALA A 114 -5.44 -9.01 4.62
CA ALA A 114 -4.74 -10.07 3.89
C ALA A 114 -3.80 -10.87 4.81
N THR A 115 -3.11 -10.24 5.77
CA THR A 115 -2.27 -10.95 6.75
C THR A 115 -3.13 -11.84 7.66
N ILE A 116 -4.25 -11.32 8.18
CA ILE A 116 -5.18 -12.11 9.01
C ILE A 116 -5.75 -13.27 8.20
N MET A 117 -6.13 -13.03 6.94
CA MET A 117 -6.71 -14.04 6.07
C MET A 117 -5.74 -15.17 5.73
N SER A 118 -4.48 -14.84 5.47
CA SER A 118 -3.46 -15.81 5.05
C SER A 118 -2.82 -16.57 6.21
N ARG A 119 -2.86 -16.05 7.45
CA ARG A 119 -2.10 -16.55 8.59
C ARG A 119 -2.95 -16.84 9.82
N GLY A 120 -4.14 -16.29 9.89
CA GLY A 120 -5.06 -16.48 11.01
C GLY A 120 -5.72 -17.86 11.00
N THR A 121 -6.08 -18.33 12.17
CA THR A 121 -7.00 -19.46 12.33
C THR A 121 -8.39 -19.07 11.81
N LEU A 122 -9.25 -20.05 11.52
CA LEU A 122 -10.62 -19.79 11.10
C LEU A 122 -11.35 -18.84 12.08
N ALA A 123 -11.23 -19.07 13.39
CA ALA A 123 -11.83 -18.20 14.40
C ALA A 123 -11.30 -16.75 14.35
N GLN A 124 -10.01 -16.57 14.07
CA GLN A 124 -9.42 -15.24 13.90
C GLN A 124 -9.89 -14.57 12.60
N GLN A 125 -9.97 -15.31 11.51
CA GLN A 125 -10.50 -14.81 10.24
C GLN A 125 -11.97 -14.38 10.41
N GLU A 126 -12.82 -15.21 11.00
CA GLU A 126 -14.24 -14.91 11.29
C GLU A 126 -14.42 -13.67 12.18
N ARG A 127 -13.51 -13.48 13.14
CA ARG A 127 -13.57 -12.35 14.08
C ARG A 127 -13.29 -11.00 13.45
N TRP A 128 -12.30 -10.90 12.58
CA TRP A 128 -11.81 -9.62 12.11
C TRP A 128 -12.05 -9.34 10.63
N VAL A 129 -11.94 -10.35 9.74
CA VAL A 129 -11.91 -10.08 8.29
C VAL A 129 -13.23 -9.53 7.73
N PRO A 130 -14.44 -10.02 8.13
CA PRO A 130 -15.69 -9.52 7.55
C PRO A 130 -15.88 -8.00 7.67
N THR A 131 -15.55 -7.42 8.81
CA THR A 131 -15.68 -5.97 9.03
C THR A 131 -14.59 -5.16 8.36
N LEU A 132 -13.43 -5.76 8.08
CA LEU A 132 -12.33 -5.10 7.38
C LEU A 132 -12.57 -5.01 5.88
N VAL A 133 -13.10 -6.06 5.26
CA VAL A 133 -13.31 -6.08 3.80
C VAL A 133 -14.45 -5.16 3.34
N THR A 134 -15.38 -4.83 4.24
CA THR A 134 -16.44 -3.84 4.02
C THR A 134 -16.03 -2.41 4.39
N LEU A 135 -14.82 -2.22 4.92
CA LEU A 135 -14.31 -0.96 5.50
C LEU A 135 -15.20 -0.44 6.65
N GLU A 136 -16.02 -1.29 7.29
CA GLU A 136 -16.68 -0.96 8.55
C GLU A 136 -15.64 -0.68 9.62
N LYS A 137 -14.62 -1.54 9.71
CA LYS A 137 -13.40 -1.35 10.49
C LYS A 137 -12.19 -1.17 9.58
N ILE A 138 -11.18 -0.50 10.10
CA ILE A 138 -9.95 -0.20 9.39
C ILE A 138 -8.79 -0.88 10.09
N ALA A 139 -7.93 -1.54 9.31
CA ALA A 139 -6.72 -2.16 9.84
C ALA A 139 -5.47 -1.31 9.61
N ALA A 140 -4.57 -1.36 10.57
CA ALA A 140 -3.18 -0.89 10.44
C ALA A 140 -2.22 -2.10 10.40
N TRP A 141 -1.05 -1.89 9.79
CA TRP A 141 0.00 -2.88 9.67
C TRP A 141 1.31 -2.31 10.21
N ALA A 142 1.81 -2.84 11.33
CA ALA A 142 2.79 -2.20 12.18
C ALA A 142 4.09 -3.02 12.29
N ILE A 143 5.08 -2.69 11.44
CA ILE A 143 6.44 -3.27 11.46
C ILE A 143 7.46 -2.20 11.85
N THR A 144 7.48 -1.06 11.17
CA THR A 144 8.52 -0.03 11.24
C THR A 144 8.62 0.59 12.63
N GLU A 145 9.85 0.84 13.07
CA GLU A 145 10.18 1.51 14.34
C GLU A 145 11.04 2.75 14.10
N PRO A 146 11.13 3.69 15.07
CA PRO A 146 11.91 4.92 14.90
C PRO A 146 13.35 4.68 14.47
N ASP A 147 13.99 3.63 14.98
CA ASP A 147 15.38 3.30 14.70
C ASP A 147 15.56 2.16 13.70
N SER A 148 14.46 1.62 13.13
CA SER A 148 14.48 0.42 12.30
C SER A 148 13.43 0.46 11.18
N GLY A 149 13.78 1.11 10.06
CA GLY A 149 12.97 1.14 8.84
C GLY A 149 13.41 0.07 7.83
N SER A 150 14.53 0.28 7.15
CA SER A 150 15.07 -0.66 6.14
C SER A 150 15.56 -1.98 6.75
N ASP A 151 16.09 -1.96 7.96
CA ASP A 151 16.45 -3.14 8.76
C ASP A 151 15.30 -3.53 9.72
N ALA A 152 14.09 -3.68 9.16
CA ALA A 152 12.86 -3.76 9.94
C ALA A 152 12.86 -4.89 10.97
N PHE A 153 13.40 -6.07 10.63
CA PHE A 153 13.43 -7.22 11.53
C PHE A 153 14.70 -7.29 12.37
N GLY A 154 15.86 -6.95 11.80
CA GLY A 154 17.13 -6.99 12.51
C GLY A 154 17.18 -5.98 13.65
N GLY A 155 16.82 -4.74 13.35
CA GLY A 155 16.82 -3.62 14.31
C GLY A 155 15.59 -3.52 15.20
N MET A 156 14.54 -4.36 15.02
CA MET A 156 13.30 -4.30 15.78
C MET A 156 13.55 -4.42 17.30
N LYS A 157 12.99 -3.48 18.06
CA LYS A 157 13.05 -3.41 19.53
C LYS A 157 11.72 -3.76 20.19
N THR A 158 10.58 -3.56 19.50
CA THR A 158 9.28 -4.01 19.98
C THR A 158 9.32 -5.51 20.23
N HIS A 159 8.91 -5.92 21.43
CA HIS A 159 9.04 -7.29 21.87
C HIS A 159 7.86 -7.74 22.73
N VAL A 160 7.71 -9.04 22.81
CA VAL A 160 6.82 -9.72 23.77
C VAL A 160 7.62 -10.62 24.66
N THR A 161 7.21 -10.71 25.94
CA THR A 161 7.64 -11.72 26.92
C THR A 161 6.46 -12.58 27.28
N ARG A 162 6.67 -13.87 27.61
CA ARG A 162 5.60 -14.73 28.08
C ARG A 162 5.25 -14.43 29.55
N ASP A 163 3.94 -14.51 29.84
CA ASP A 163 3.39 -14.46 31.20
C ASP A 163 2.33 -15.56 31.33
N GLY A 164 2.76 -16.75 31.71
CA GLY A 164 1.95 -17.97 31.62
C GLY A 164 1.67 -18.35 30.16
N GLU A 165 0.41 -18.42 29.79
CA GLU A 165 -0.03 -18.65 28.40
C GLU A 165 -0.14 -17.36 27.60
N ASP A 166 -0.18 -16.19 28.26
CA ASP A 166 -0.30 -14.88 27.65
C ASP A 166 1.06 -14.32 27.22
N TYR A 167 1.01 -13.20 26.51
CA TYR A 167 2.17 -12.40 26.14
C TYR A 167 2.01 -10.96 26.64
N ILE A 168 3.11 -10.34 27.03
CA ILE A 168 3.17 -8.93 27.40
C ILE A 168 3.97 -8.18 26.34
N LEU A 169 3.28 -7.30 25.59
CA LEU A 169 3.87 -6.52 24.50
C LEU A 169 4.35 -5.17 25.01
N ASN A 170 5.60 -4.85 24.66
CA ASN A 170 6.23 -3.54 24.90
C ASN A 170 6.95 -3.05 23.66
N GLY A 171 6.88 -1.74 23.40
CA GLY A 171 7.61 -1.14 22.27
C GLY A 171 6.95 0.07 21.65
N HIS A 172 7.46 0.43 20.47
CA HIS A 172 7.08 1.64 19.76
C HIS A 172 7.15 1.41 18.25
N LYS A 173 6.07 1.68 17.53
CA LYS A 173 6.00 1.64 16.07
C LYS A 173 5.77 3.04 15.51
N THR A 174 6.38 3.34 14.35
CA THR A 174 6.27 4.65 13.70
C THR A 174 5.94 4.52 12.23
N PHE A 175 5.49 5.61 11.63
CA PHE A 175 5.03 5.70 10.23
C PHE A 175 3.89 4.74 9.89
N ILE A 176 3.07 4.41 10.87
CA ILE A 176 1.94 3.49 10.70
C ILE A 176 0.75 4.27 10.15
N THR A 177 0.14 3.77 9.07
CA THR A 177 -1.10 4.32 8.55
C THR A 177 -2.20 4.08 9.58
N ILE A 178 -2.72 5.16 10.12
CA ILE A 178 -3.75 5.19 11.16
C ILE A 178 -4.90 6.09 10.72
N THR A 179 -6.07 5.90 11.29
CA THR A 179 -7.22 6.79 11.01
C THR A 179 -7.10 8.10 11.78
N ASN A 180 -7.67 9.16 11.21
CA ASN A 180 -7.81 10.43 11.91
C ASN A 180 -9.14 10.45 12.68
N GLY A 181 -9.15 9.97 13.89
CA GLY A 181 -10.16 9.90 14.92
C GLY A 181 -11.56 9.35 14.53
N PRO A 182 -11.98 8.14 14.94
CA PRO A 182 -11.15 7.21 15.67
C PRO A 182 -10.05 6.63 14.78
N TYR A 183 -8.97 6.22 15.40
CA TYR A 183 -7.80 5.60 14.75
C TYR A 183 -8.12 4.21 14.20
N ALA A 184 -7.12 3.49 13.62
CA ALA A 184 -7.32 2.14 13.16
C ALA A 184 -7.96 1.26 14.24
N ASP A 185 -8.99 0.49 13.85
CA ASP A 185 -9.76 -0.37 14.76
C ASP A 185 -9.02 -1.67 15.09
N VAL A 186 -8.24 -2.16 14.11
CA VAL A 186 -7.51 -3.43 14.19
C VAL A 186 -6.05 -3.19 13.80
N LEU A 187 -5.12 -3.72 14.57
CA LEU A 187 -3.69 -3.51 14.36
C LEU A 187 -2.99 -4.86 14.23
N VAL A 188 -2.34 -5.10 13.10
CA VAL A 188 -1.43 -6.24 12.89
C VAL A 188 -0.04 -5.79 13.29
N VAL A 189 0.48 -6.34 14.38
CA VAL A 189 1.73 -5.89 15.02
C VAL A 189 2.78 -6.99 15.01
N TYR A 190 3.98 -6.65 14.55
CA TYR A 190 5.16 -7.52 14.56
C TYR A 190 6.03 -7.20 15.77
N ALA A 191 6.40 -8.23 16.54
CA ALA A 191 7.22 -8.09 17.74
C ALA A 191 8.18 -9.27 17.89
N LYS A 192 9.36 -9.03 18.45
CA LYS A 192 10.32 -10.10 18.79
C LYS A 192 9.91 -10.83 20.06
N LEU A 193 10.09 -12.15 20.08
CA LEU A 193 9.98 -12.93 21.30
C LEU A 193 11.25 -12.73 22.14
N ALA A 194 11.10 -12.15 23.34
CA ALA A 194 12.22 -11.79 24.22
C ALA A 194 12.52 -12.82 25.32
N ASP A 195 11.85 -13.97 25.30
CA ASP A 195 12.07 -15.02 26.30
C ASP A 195 13.45 -15.65 26.25
N GLY A 196 13.95 -16.12 27.39
CA GLY A 196 15.24 -16.80 27.53
C GLY A 196 16.39 -15.88 27.93
N GLU A 197 17.60 -16.46 28.00
CA GLU A 197 18.85 -15.76 28.34
C GLU A 197 19.01 -14.48 27.53
N PRO A 198 19.64 -13.40 28.08
CA PRO A 198 19.97 -12.20 27.34
C PRO A 198 20.73 -12.61 26.08
N ALA A 199 20.04 -12.65 24.95
CA ALA A 199 20.61 -13.24 23.76
C ALA A 199 21.76 -12.37 23.27
N SER A 200 22.90 -13.00 23.11
CA SER A 200 24.01 -12.51 22.31
C SER A 200 23.60 -12.14 20.88
N ASP A 201 22.43 -12.59 20.42
CA ASP A 201 21.91 -12.38 19.07
C ASP A 201 20.44 -11.92 19.05
N TRP A 202 20.20 -10.68 19.47
CA TRP A 202 18.89 -10.04 19.38
C TRP A 202 18.33 -9.98 17.94
N ARG A 203 19.21 -9.88 16.94
CA ARG A 203 18.80 -9.79 15.53
C ARG A 203 18.06 -11.02 15.04
N ASN A 204 18.44 -12.20 15.51
CA ASN A 204 17.90 -13.48 15.06
C ASN A 204 16.77 -14.02 15.93
N ARG A 205 16.31 -13.27 16.92
CA ARG A 205 15.14 -13.68 17.72
C ARG A 205 13.92 -13.89 16.85
N PRO A 206 13.06 -14.89 17.18
CA PRO A 206 11.79 -15.10 16.47
C PRO A 206 10.94 -13.82 16.46
N VAL A 207 10.29 -13.55 15.34
CA VAL A 207 9.33 -12.46 15.21
C VAL A 207 7.93 -13.06 15.20
N LEU A 208 7.08 -12.63 16.12
CA LEU A 208 5.70 -13.02 16.22
C LEU A 208 4.77 -11.95 15.64
N VAL A 209 3.59 -12.36 15.22
CA VAL A 209 2.57 -11.47 14.64
C VAL A 209 1.30 -11.55 15.46
N PHE A 210 0.85 -10.41 15.95
CA PHE A 210 -0.34 -10.32 16.79
C PHE A 210 -1.39 -9.41 16.16
N VAL A 211 -2.67 -9.69 16.46
CA VAL A 211 -3.78 -8.79 16.15
C VAL A 211 -4.28 -8.15 17.44
N LEU A 212 -4.25 -6.83 17.46
CA LEU A 212 -4.76 -6.02 18.55
C LEU A 212 -6.04 -5.31 18.12
N ASP A 213 -6.97 -5.12 19.03
CA ASP A 213 -8.11 -4.22 18.85
C ASP A 213 -7.75 -2.84 19.43
N ALA A 214 -8.22 -1.76 18.83
CA ALA A 214 -8.05 -0.41 19.38
C ALA A 214 -8.62 -0.31 20.80
N GLY A 215 -8.00 0.53 21.60
CA GLY A 215 -8.45 0.76 22.99
C GLY A 215 -8.05 -0.30 24.00
N MET A 216 -7.23 -1.30 23.63
CA MET A 216 -6.68 -2.25 24.59
C MET A 216 -5.86 -1.52 25.66
N PRO A 217 -5.92 -1.93 26.94
CA PRO A 217 -5.10 -1.35 28.01
C PRO A 217 -3.62 -1.38 27.66
N GLY A 218 -2.91 -0.26 27.85
CA GLY A 218 -1.49 -0.11 27.52
C GLY A 218 -1.21 0.24 26.05
N LEU A 219 -2.20 0.20 25.16
CA LEU A 219 -2.06 0.63 23.77
C LEU A 219 -2.41 2.12 23.63
N THR A 220 -1.47 2.91 23.13
CA THR A 220 -1.71 4.31 22.76
C THR A 220 -1.43 4.52 21.28
N GLN A 221 -2.38 5.13 20.57
CA GLN A 221 -2.24 5.56 19.20
C GLN A 221 -1.91 7.07 19.18
N GLY A 222 -0.78 7.43 18.56
CA GLY A 222 -0.30 8.80 18.47
C GLY A 222 -1.12 9.65 17.48
N LYS A 223 -0.92 10.96 17.54
CA LYS A 223 -1.52 11.89 16.57
C LYS A 223 -0.86 11.73 15.19
N PRO A 224 -1.60 12.01 14.09
CA PRO A 224 -1.03 11.99 12.75
C PRO A 224 0.13 13.00 12.60
N PHE A 225 1.18 12.56 11.91
CA PHE A 225 2.30 13.42 11.55
C PHE A 225 1.92 14.45 10.49
N LYS A 226 2.58 15.60 10.52
CA LYS A 226 2.65 16.50 9.37
C LYS A 226 3.68 15.93 8.38
N LYS A 227 3.28 15.78 7.13
CA LYS A 227 4.10 15.14 6.10
C LYS A 227 4.34 16.08 4.92
N MET A 228 5.24 15.70 4.03
CA MET A 228 5.46 16.37 2.75
C MET A 228 4.29 16.16 1.79
N GLY A 229 3.78 14.94 1.68
CA GLY A 229 2.70 14.51 0.80
C GLY A 229 1.83 13.43 1.43
N MET A 230 0.94 12.83 0.62
CA MET A 230 -0.02 11.82 1.08
C MET A 230 -0.84 12.29 2.28
N MET A 231 -1.28 13.54 2.27
CA MET A 231 -1.92 14.17 3.42
C MET A 231 -3.20 13.44 3.83
N SER A 232 -3.96 12.94 2.85
CA SER A 232 -5.15 12.13 3.05
C SER A 232 -4.89 10.71 3.59
N SER A 233 -3.62 10.32 3.81
CA SER A 233 -3.27 9.08 4.52
C SER A 233 -2.75 9.40 5.91
N PRO A 234 -3.57 9.43 6.96
CA PRO A 234 -3.11 9.68 8.31
C PRO A 234 -2.05 8.65 8.72
N THR A 235 -0.90 9.13 9.17
CA THR A 235 0.26 8.31 9.51
C THR A 235 0.80 8.75 10.86
N GLY A 236 1.06 7.83 11.78
CA GLY A 236 1.47 8.19 13.14
C GLY A 236 2.23 7.06 13.84
N GLU A 237 2.13 7.05 15.16
CA GLU A 237 2.88 6.17 16.05
C GLU A 237 1.93 5.30 16.88
N LEU A 238 2.45 4.14 17.30
CA LEU A 238 1.80 3.22 18.24
C LEU A 238 2.77 2.98 19.39
N PHE A 239 2.27 3.14 20.62
CA PHE A 239 3.03 2.88 21.84
C PHE A 239 2.38 1.72 22.57
N PHE A 240 3.21 0.78 23.01
CA PHE A 240 2.82 -0.39 23.78
C PHE A 240 3.51 -0.37 25.14
N ASP A 241 2.73 -0.27 26.19
CA ASP A 241 3.19 -0.32 27.58
C ASP A 241 2.46 -1.45 28.31
N ASN A 242 3.14 -2.58 28.44
CA ASN A 242 2.64 -3.79 29.08
C ASN A 242 1.25 -4.23 28.54
N VAL A 243 1.06 -4.19 27.22
CA VAL A 243 -0.18 -4.66 26.60
C VAL A 243 -0.27 -6.19 26.73
N ARG A 244 -1.27 -6.67 27.45
CA ARG A 244 -1.54 -8.12 27.61
C ARG A 244 -2.23 -8.68 26.36
N LEU A 245 -1.66 -9.72 25.78
CA LEU A 245 -2.13 -10.39 24.59
C LEU A 245 -2.39 -11.87 24.93
N THR A 246 -3.63 -12.31 24.78
CA THR A 246 -4.02 -13.70 24.92
C THR A 246 -3.59 -14.54 23.72
N PRO A 247 -3.43 -15.87 23.83
CA PRO A 247 -2.95 -16.73 22.74
C PRO A 247 -3.77 -16.64 21.44
N ASP A 248 -5.08 -16.36 21.55
CA ASP A 248 -5.97 -16.20 20.41
C ASP A 248 -5.66 -14.96 19.53
N ARG A 249 -4.75 -14.10 19.97
CA ARG A 249 -4.27 -12.93 19.21
C ARG A 249 -3.00 -13.20 18.38
N LEU A 250 -2.31 -14.30 18.63
CA LEU A 250 -1.14 -14.73 17.85
C LEU A 250 -1.60 -15.32 16.51
N LEU A 251 -1.24 -14.68 15.37
CA LEU A 251 -1.69 -15.10 14.03
C LEU A 251 -0.92 -16.30 13.49
N CYS A 252 0.38 -16.34 13.68
CA CYS A 252 1.25 -17.38 13.14
C CYS A 252 1.83 -18.22 14.29
N ALA A 253 2.29 -19.44 13.97
CA ALA A 253 3.20 -20.15 14.84
C ALA A 253 4.45 -19.31 15.12
N GLU A 254 5.10 -19.53 16.26
CA GLU A 254 6.33 -18.83 16.60
C GLU A 254 7.41 -19.01 15.53
N GLY A 255 8.02 -17.91 15.10
CA GLY A 255 9.08 -17.89 14.09
C GLY A 255 8.63 -17.57 12.66
N ASP A 256 7.33 -17.57 12.37
CA ASP A 256 6.81 -17.37 10.99
C ASP A 256 6.59 -15.90 10.59
N GLY A 257 6.75 -14.94 11.50
CA GLY A 257 6.43 -13.53 11.27
C GLY A 257 7.19 -12.90 10.11
N ARG A 258 8.48 -13.21 9.95
CA ARG A 258 9.30 -12.71 8.84
C ARG A 258 8.81 -13.20 7.48
N ASP A 259 8.44 -14.46 7.38
CA ASP A 259 7.96 -15.06 6.13
C ASP A 259 6.57 -14.55 5.77
N SER A 260 5.75 -14.27 6.78
CA SER A 260 4.45 -13.59 6.62
C SER A 260 4.61 -12.23 5.93
N ALA A 261 5.53 -11.40 6.41
CA ALA A 261 5.79 -10.10 5.81
C ALA A 261 6.38 -10.21 4.40
N ARG A 262 7.33 -11.13 4.19
CA ARG A 262 7.97 -11.35 2.87
C ARG A 262 6.98 -11.77 1.80
N ALA A 263 5.97 -12.55 2.14
CA ALA A 263 4.93 -12.98 1.19
C ALA A 263 4.15 -11.77 0.62
N ASN A 264 4.00 -10.69 1.40
CA ASN A 264 3.30 -9.49 0.98
C ASN A 264 4.16 -8.54 0.14
N PHE A 265 5.50 -8.63 0.23
CA PHE A 265 6.40 -7.65 -0.39
C PHE A 265 6.31 -7.58 -1.92
N ALA A 266 6.11 -8.70 -2.61
CA ALA A 266 6.01 -8.69 -4.07
C ALA A 266 4.71 -8.00 -4.54
N VAL A 267 3.60 -8.26 -3.87
CA VAL A 267 2.29 -7.65 -4.14
C VAL A 267 2.32 -6.16 -3.82
N GLU A 268 2.90 -5.79 -2.68
CA GLU A 268 3.06 -4.38 -2.26
C GLU A 268 3.87 -3.58 -3.29
N ARG A 269 4.98 -4.13 -3.81
CA ARG A 269 5.82 -3.48 -4.82
C ARG A 269 5.11 -3.30 -6.15
N LEU A 270 4.31 -4.27 -6.57
CA LEU A 270 3.45 -4.10 -7.75
C LEU A 270 2.40 -3.01 -7.51
N GLY A 271 1.82 -2.94 -6.32
CA GLY A 271 0.93 -1.85 -5.92
C GLY A 271 1.59 -0.47 -6.06
N VAL A 272 2.85 -0.33 -5.65
CA VAL A 272 3.62 0.92 -5.85
C VAL A 272 3.82 1.24 -7.34
N ALA A 273 4.05 0.25 -8.18
CA ALA A 273 4.19 0.47 -9.63
C ALA A 273 2.86 0.95 -10.26
N LEU A 274 1.73 0.41 -9.81
CA LEU A 274 0.41 0.89 -10.22
C LEU A 274 0.14 2.33 -9.77
N MET A 275 0.51 2.68 -8.54
CA MET A 275 0.41 4.05 -8.04
C MET A 275 1.31 5.01 -8.85
N SER A 276 2.52 4.56 -9.18
CA SER A 276 3.46 5.30 -10.03
C SER A 276 2.87 5.57 -11.42
N LEU A 277 2.25 4.56 -12.03
CA LEU A 277 1.57 4.69 -13.32
C LEU A 277 0.46 5.75 -13.26
N GLY A 278 -0.33 5.75 -12.19
CA GLY A 278 -1.40 6.73 -12.00
C GLY A 278 -0.87 8.17 -11.93
N ILE A 279 0.17 8.42 -11.14
CA ILE A 279 0.81 9.74 -11.07
C ILE A 279 1.37 10.17 -12.44
N ILE A 280 2.06 9.26 -13.14
CA ILE A 280 2.61 9.54 -14.47
C ILE A 280 1.50 9.89 -15.45
N ASN A 281 0.41 9.12 -15.48
CA ASN A 281 -0.73 9.36 -16.37
C ASN A 281 -1.37 10.72 -16.12
N GLU A 282 -1.61 11.10 -14.86
CA GLU A 282 -2.23 12.38 -14.53
C GLU A 282 -1.28 13.56 -14.82
N CYS A 283 -0.01 13.47 -14.45
CA CYS A 283 0.99 14.49 -14.79
C CYS A 283 1.11 14.68 -16.31
N HIS A 284 1.17 13.57 -17.06
CA HIS A 284 1.22 13.61 -18.52
C HIS A 284 -0.01 14.31 -19.10
N ARG A 285 -1.23 13.91 -18.66
CA ARG A 285 -2.49 14.53 -19.10
C ARG A 285 -2.51 16.04 -18.84
N LEU A 286 -2.22 16.44 -17.60
CA LEU A 286 -2.19 17.85 -17.19
C LEU A 286 -1.17 18.67 -18.00
N CYS A 287 0.03 18.12 -18.23
CA CYS A 287 1.07 18.78 -19.00
C CYS A 287 0.71 18.94 -20.49
N VAL A 288 0.09 17.92 -21.10
CA VAL A 288 -0.38 18.01 -22.48
C VAL A 288 -1.46 19.06 -22.63
N ASP A 289 -2.44 19.10 -21.73
CA ASP A 289 -3.53 20.07 -21.76
C ASP A 289 -3.00 21.51 -21.53
N TYR A 290 -2.09 21.68 -20.57
CA TYR A 290 -1.47 22.96 -20.30
C TYR A 290 -0.60 23.44 -21.48
N ALA A 291 0.15 22.56 -22.12
CA ALA A 291 0.97 22.88 -23.27
C ALA A 291 0.16 23.32 -24.50
N LYS A 292 -1.07 22.82 -24.65
CA LYS A 292 -2.00 23.21 -25.71
C LYS A 292 -2.68 24.56 -25.47
N THR A 293 -2.82 24.97 -24.21
CA THR A 293 -3.61 26.16 -23.83
C THR A 293 -2.76 27.34 -23.39
N ARG A 294 -1.64 27.11 -22.71
CA ARG A 294 -0.76 28.16 -22.20
C ARG A 294 0.00 28.84 -23.33
N THR A 295 -0.10 30.13 -23.43
CA THR A 295 0.57 30.97 -24.44
C THR A 295 1.72 31.76 -23.86
N LEU A 296 2.85 31.76 -24.56
CA LEU A 296 4.02 32.61 -24.34
C LEU A 296 4.55 33.10 -25.70
N TRP A 297 4.91 34.38 -25.78
CA TRP A 297 5.42 35.02 -27.01
C TRP A 297 4.52 34.78 -28.23
N GLY A 298 3.20 34.88 -28.02
CA GLY A 298 2.21 34.81 -29.10
C GLY A 298 1.88 33.41 -29.61
N ARG A 299 2.38 32.32 -28.97
CA ARG A 299 2.10 30.96 -29.38
C ARG A 299 1.98 30.03 -28.18
N ASN A 300 1.36 28.88 -28.36
CA ASN A 300 1.22 27.86 -27.32
C ASN A 300 2.57 27.27 -26.96
N ILE A 301 2.80 27.01 -25.65
CA ILE A 301 4.11 26.49 -25.19
C ILE A 301 4.44 25.13 -25.78
N GLY A 302 3.47 24.31 -26.16
CA GLY A 302 3.68 23.04 -26.86
C GLY A 302 4.39 23.16 -28.22
N GLN A 303 4.51 24.36 -28.78
CA GLN A 303 5.27 24.62 -30.00
C GLN A 303 6.79 24.83 -29.77
N PHE A 304 7.23 24.89 -28.51
CA PHE A 304 8.65 25.01 -28.18
C PHE A 304 9.31 23.63 -28.00
N GLN A 305 10.47 23.45 -28.65
CA GLN A 305 11.17 22.15 -28.63
C GLN A 305 11.53 21.65 -27.24
N LEU A 306 11.90 22.55 -26.30
CA LEU A 306 12.22 22.15 -24.92
C LEU A 306 10.99 21.65 -24.17
N ILE A 307 9.79 22.14 -24.48
CA ILE A 307 8.53 21.62 -23.93
C ILE A 307 8.19 20.27 -24.57
N GLN A 308 8.35 20.15 -25.90
CA GLN A 308 8.16 18.90 -26.63
C GLN A 308 9.08 17.79 -26.10
N LEU A 309 10.35 18.13 -25.77
CA LEU A 309 11.28 17.17 -25.16
C LEU A 309 10.78 16.65 -23.80
N LYS A 310 10.23 17.54 -22.95
CA LYS A 310 9.66 17.14 -21.65
C LYS A 310 8.47 16.19 -21.85
N LEU A 311 7.52 16.56 -22.71
CA LEU A 311 6.34 15.72 -23.01
C LEU A 311 6.75 14.35 -23.59
N ALA A 312 7.72 14.32 -24.50
CA ALA A 312 8.24 13.08 -25.08
C ALA A 312 8.87 12.16 -24.00
N LYS A 313 9.65 12.71 -23.07
CA LYS A 313 10.23 11.96 -21.96
C LYS A 313 9.15 11.40 -21.01
N MET A 314 8.12 12.21 -20.71
CA MET A 314 6.98 11.75 -19.90
C MET A 314 6.25 10.59 -20.57
N GLU A 315 6.03 10.67 -21.89
CA GLU A 315 5.38 9.59 -22.65
C GLU A 315 6.22 8.32 -22.68
N VAL A 316 7.55 8.40 -22.84
CA VAL A 316 8.45 7.25 -22.76
C VAL A 316 8.37 6.60 -21.38
N ALA A 317 8.38 7.38 -20.30
CA ALA A 317 8.25 6.86 -18.93
C ALA A 317 6.89 6.17 -18.74
N ARG A 318 5.81 6.78 -19.25
CA ARG A 318 4.44 6.25 -19.19
C ARG A 318 4.35 4.88 -19.85
N ILE A 319 4.85 4.76 -21.09
CA ILE A 319 4.84 3.50 -21.86
C ILE A 319 5.64 2.42 -21.14
N ASN A 320 6.83 2.75 -20.64
CA ASN A 320 7.69 1.79 -19.96
C ASN A 320 7.04 1.24 -18.69
N VAL A 321 6.52 2.10 -17.83
CA VAL A 321 5.88 1.68 -16.58
C VAL A 321 4.59 0.90 -16.87
N GLN A 322 3.78 1.33 -17.85
CA GLN A 322 2.59 0.60 -18.28
C GLN A 322 2.92 -0.82 -18.76
N ASN A 323 3.97 -0.99 -19.58
CA ASN A 323 4.39 -2.30 -20.07
C ASN A 323 4.87 -3.21 -18.93
N MET A 324 5.61 -2.69 -17.94
CA MET A 324 6.02 -3.44 -16.76
C MET A 324 4.81 -3.92 -15.95
N VAL A 325 3.82 -3.04 -15.75
CA VAL A 325 2.57 -3.38 -15.07
C VAL A 325 1.80 -4.44 -15.83
N PHE A 326 1.64 -4.29 -17.15
CA PHE A 326 0.94 -5.27 -17.98
C PHE A 326 1.61 -6.65 -17.94
N GLN A 327 2.94 -6.70 -18.05
CA GLN A 327 3.69 -7.93 -17.92
C GLN A 327 3.45 -8.61 -16.57
N ALA A 328 3.45 -7.83 -15.48
CA ALA A 328 3.19 -8.37 -14.14
C ALA A 328 1.77 -8.93 -14.00
N ILE A 329 0.75 -8.22 -14.52
CA ILE A 329 -0.64 -8.67 -14.52
C ILE A 329 -0.81 -9.97 -15.31
N GLU A 330 -0.23 -10.07 -16.50
CA GLU A 330 -0.31 -11.29 -17.33
C GLU A 330 0.35 -12.49 -16.65
N ARG A 331 1.45 -12.28 -15.94
CA ARG A 331 2.08 -13.34 -15.16
C ARG A 331 1.16 -13.82 -14.02
N LEU A 332 0.55 -12.89 -13.30
CA LEU A 332 -0.39 -13.23 -12.22
C LEU A 332 -1.61 -13.99 -12.75
N LYS A 333 -2.20 -13.56 -13.88
CA LYS A 333 -3.30 -14.27 -14.56
C LYS A 333 -2.91 -15.69 -14.99
N ALA A 334 -1.64 -15.88 -15.38
CA ALA A 334 -1.08 -17.18 -15.72
C ALA A 334 -0.68 -18.04 -14.50
N GLY A 335 -1.02 -17.62 -13.28
CA GLY A 335 -0.66 -18.31 -12.04
C GLY A 335 0.85 -18.22 -11.70
N LYS A 336 1.61 -17.36 -12.37
CA LYS A 336 3.05 -17.18 -12.15
C LYS A 336 3.31 -16.03 -11.21
N GLN A 337 4.00 -16.29 -10.12
CA GLN A 337 4.41 -15.25 -9.18
C GLN A 337 5.65 -14.50 -9.70
N LEU A 338 5.75 -13.23 -9.33
CA LEU A 338 6.99 -12.45 -9.49
C LEU A 338 7.99 -12.87 -8.42
N THR A 339 9.24 -13.02 -8.80
CA THR A 339 10.33 -13.10 -7.81
C THR A 339 10.49 -11.77 -7.09
N LEU A 340 11.11 -11.82 -5.92
CA LEU A 340 11.38 -10.60 -5.14
C LEU A 340 12.25 -9.60 -5.92
N ALA A 341 13.23 -10.09 -6.70
CA ALA A 341 14.10 -9.27 -7.54
C ALA A 341 13.34 -8.61 -8.69
N GLU A 342 12.45 -9.33 -9.37
CA GLU A 342 11.61 -8.77 -10.44
C GLU A 342 10.65 -7.71 -9.92
N ALA A 343 9.95 -7.99 -8.81
CA ALA A 343 9.07 -7.00 -8.17
C ALA A 343 9.85 -5.76 -7.70
N SER A 344 11.09 -5.95 -7.22
CA SER A 344 11.99 -4.85 -6.85
C SER A 344 12.39 -4.00 -8.05
N ALA A 345 12.73 -4.61 -9.17
CA ALA A 345 13.11 -3.88 -10.40
C ALA A 345 11.95 -3.04 -10.93
N ILE A 346 10.74 -3.60 -10.93
CA ILE A 346 9.52 -2.89 -11.32
C ILE A 346 9.29 -1.68 -10.39
N LYS A 347 9.36 -1.88 -9.06
CA LYS A 347 9.16 -0.81 -8.07
C LYS A 347 10.22 0.28 -8.17
N LEU A 348 11.49 -0.08 -8.28
CA LEU A 348 12.61 0.86 -8.40
C LEU A 348 12.38 1.80 -9.58
N TYR A 349 12.27 1.23 -10.80
CA TYR A 349 12.11 2.02 -12.01
C TYR A 349 10.84 2.87 -11.99
N SER A 350 9.68 2.30 -11.61
CA SER A 350 8.41 3.00 -11.66
C SER A 350 8.34 4.19 -10.69
N SER A 351 8.88 4.04 -9.47
CA SER A 351 8.87 5.11 -8.47
C SER A 351 9.83 6.26 -8.82
N GLU A 352 10.98 5.96 -9.41
CA GLU A 352 11.91 6.97 -9.94
C GLU A 352 11.27 7.71 -11.11
N ALA A 353 10.73 6.98 -12.09
CA ALA A 353 10.05 7.56 -13.25
C ALA A 353 8.87 8.46 -12.85
N ALA A 354 8.06 8.05 -11.86
CA ALA A 354 6.95 8.85 -11.37
C ALA A 354 7.43 10.16 -10.71
N THR A 355 8.50 10.09 -9.92
CA THR A 355 9.09 11.27 -9.27
C THR A 355 9.66 12.23 -10.30
N ASP A 356 10.41 11.74 -11.28
CA ASP A 356 10.99 12.54 -12.36
C ASP A 356 9.90 13.21 -13.21
N VAL A 357 8.87 12.46 -13.61
CA VAL A 357 7.74 12.99 -14.39
C VAL A 357 6.98 14.06 -13.60
N ALA A 358 6.72 13.83 -12.32
CA ALA A 358 5.98 14.78 -11.49
C ALA A 358 6.79 16.08 -11.25
N MET A 359 8.09 15.99 -11.02
CA MET A 359 8.97 17.17 -10.91
C MET A 359 9.08 17.94 -12.23
N GLU A 360 9.17 17.23 -13.36
CA GLU A 360 9.16 17.86 -14.68
C GLU A 360 7.79 18.50 -15.00
N ALA A 361 6.68 17.96 -14.47
CA ALA A 361 5.37 18.59 -14.59
C ALA A 361 5.32 19.93 -13.84
N VAL A 362 5.80 19.99 -12.60
CA VAL A 362 5.95 21.25 -11.87
C VAL A 362 6.78 22.25 -12.67
N GLN A 363 7.91 21.82 -13.22
CA GLN A 363 8.80 22.67 -14.01
C GLN A 363 8.13 23.17 -15.30
N LEU A 364 7.32 22.33 -15.97
CA LEU A 364 6.62 22.71 -17.21
C LEU A 364 5.54 23.77 -16.93
N PHE A 365 4.85 23.68 -15.80
CA PHE A 365 3.86 24.68 -15.37
C PHE A 365 4.50 25.99 -14.91
N GLY A 366 5.81 26.00 -14.61
CA GLY A 366 6.53 27.17 -14.12
C GLY A 366 6.00 27.66 -12.78
N GLY A 367 5.82 28.95 -12.58
CA GLY A 367 5.30 29.51 -11.32
C GLY A 367 3.93 28.95 -10.91
N ASN A 368 3.07 28.64 -11.88
CA ASN A 368 1.79 28.01 -11.61
C ASN A 368 1.97 26.59 -11.02
N GLY A 369 2.98 25.85 -11.46
CA GLY A 369 3.24 24.49 -10.93
C GLY A 369 3.72 24.46 -9.48
N TYR A 370 4.10 25.61 -8.93
CA TYR A 370 4.53 25.76 -7.54
C TYR A 370 3.39 26.20 -6.59
N MET A 371 2.22 26.49 -7.16
CA MET A 371 1.05 26.93 -6.42
C MET A 371 0.08 25.77 -6.17
N ALA A 372 -0.50 25.71 -4.98
CA ALA A 372 -1.37 24.60 -4.55
C ALA A 372 -2.67 24.50 -5.37
N GLU A 373 -3.07 25.56 -6.06
CA GLU A 373 -4.21 25.56 -6.99
C GLU A 373 -4.00 24.65 -8.22
N TYR A 374 -2.71 24.31 -8.51
CA TYR A 374 -2.33 23.43 -9.60
C TYR A 374 -1.83 22.10 -9.06
N ARG A 375 -2.55 21.02 -9.31
CA ARG A 375 -2.34 19.70 -8.71
C ARG A 375 -0.98 19.03 -8.98
N VAL A 376 -0.19 19.55 -9.91
CA VAL A 376 1.14 19.01 -10.22
C VAL A 376 2.10 19.10 -9.02
N GLU A 377 1.96 20.12 -8.14
CA GLU A 377 2.77 20.22 -6.93
C GLU A 377 2.44 19.11 -5.91
N GLN A 378 1.13 18.80 -5.73
CA GLN A 378 0.68 17.71 -4.90
C GLN A 378 1.22 16.37 -5.42
N LEU A 379 1.08 16.12 -6.73
CA LEU A 379 1.57 14.89 -7.36
C LEU A 379 3.08 14.73 -7.19
N ALA A 380 3.85 15.83 -7.22
CA ALA A 380 5.30 15.80 -7.00
C ALA A 380 5.65 15.47 -5.53
N ARG A 381 4.94 16.03 -4.55
CA ARG A 381 5.10 15.72 -3.13
C ARG A 381 4.73 14.25 -2.85
N ASP A 382 3.64 13.79 -3.43
CA ASP A 382 3.13 12.43 -3.26
C ASP A 382 4.06 11.40 -3.92
N ALA A 383 4.55 11.66 -5.13
CA ALA A 383 5.45 10.77 -5.85
C ALA A 383 6.72 10.42 -5.06
N LYS A 384 7.28 11.38 -4.30
CA LYS A 384 8.49 11.14 -3.50
C LYS A 384 8.32 10.02 -2.49
N SER A 385 7.13 9.84 -1.94
CA SER A 385 6.85 8.80 -0.96
C SER A 385 7.02 7.38 -1.53
N LEU A 386 6.72 7.19 -2.83
CA LEU A 386 6.85 5.92 -3.54
C LEU A 386 8.29 5.37 -3.57
N MET A 387 9.29 6.24 -3.46
CA MET A 387 10.70 5.85 -3.37
C MET A 387 11.11 5.38 -1.97
N ILE A 388 10.28 5.66 -0.94
CA ILE A 388 10.64 5.49 0.47
C ILE A 388 9.95 4.27 1.08
N TYR A 389 8.63 4.18 1.00
CA TYR A 389 7.90 3.07 1.59
C TYR A 389 7.92 1.81 0.70
N ALA A 390 7.36 0.72 1.19
CA ALA A 390 7.42 -0.61 0.55
C ALA A 390 8.86 -1.11 0.31
N GLY A 391 9.78 -0.74 1.21
CA GLY A 391 11.23 -0.86 1.06
C GLY A 391 11.80 0.26 0.18
N SER A 392 12.75 1.02 0.74
CA SER A 392 13.36 2.15 0.02
C SER A 392 14.01 1.69 -1.30
N ASN A 393 14.24 2.63 -2.22
CA ASN A 393 14.87 2.28 -3.50
C ASN A 393 16.26 1.66 -3.33
N GLU A 394 17.00 2.03 -2.28
CA GLU A 394 18.28 1.40 -1.93
C GLU A 394 18.11 -0.07 -1.53
N VAL A 395 17.04 -0.42 -0.81
CA VAL A 395 16.69 -1.81 -0.50
C VAL A 395 16.31 -2.58 -1.75
N GLN A 396 15.58 -1.95 -2.71
CA GLN A 396 15.26 -2.59 -3.98
C GLN A 396 16.53 -2.95 -4.77
N VAL A 397 17.50 -2.04 -4.86
CA VAL A 397 18.80 -2.31 -5.51
C VAL A 397 19.48 -3.54 -4.90
N THR A 398 19.46 -3.66 -3.57
CA THR A 398 20.03 -4.82 -2.88
C THR A 398 19.32 -6.13 -3.25
N HIS A 399 18.00 -6.14 -3.32
CA HIS A 399 17.23 -7.34 -3.68
C HIS A 399 17.43 -7.74 -5.15
N ILE A 400 17.53 -6.77 -6.05
CA ILE A 400 17.83 -7.01 -7.47
C ILE A 400 19.22 -7.66 -7.60
N ALA A 401 20.24 -7.06 -6.98
CA ALA A 401 21.61 -7.56 -7.03
C ALA A 401 21.72 -9.00 -6.47
N LYS A 402 21.10 -9.28 -5.33
CA LYS A 402 21.06 -10.63 -4.75
C LYS A 402 20.40 -11.65 -5.69
N GLY A 403 19.29 -11.27 -6.34
CA GLY A 403 18.63 -12.14 -7.32
C GLY A 403 19.50 -12.44 -8.53
N LEU A 404 20.25 -11.45 -9.04
CA LEU A 404 21.16 -11.61 -10.17
C LEU A 404 22.39 -12.47 -9.83
N LEU A 405 22.94 -12.34 -8.63
CA LEU A 405 24.13 -13.04 -8.17
C LEU A 405 23.83 -14.44 -7.63
N GLY A 406 22.56 -14.85 -7.58
CA GLY A 406 22.15 -16.16 -7.04
C GLY A 406 22.38 -16.29 -5.53
N GLU A 407 22.54 -15.18 -4.80
CA GLU A 407 22.65 -15.20 -3.37
C GLU A 407 21.29 -15.56 -2.75
N PRO A 408 21.25 -16.51 -1.79
CA PRO A 408 20.01 -16.77 -1.07
C PRO A 408 19.54 -15.48 -0.43
N ALA A 409 18.21 -15.22 -0.47
CA ALA A 409 17.62 -14.10 0.26
C ALA A 409 18.16 -14.16 1.68
N SER A 410 19.07 -13.25 2.03
CA SER A 410 19.71 -13.26 3.35
C SER A 410 18.62 -13.25 4.42
N ARG A 411 18.88 -13.96 5.52
CA ARG A 411 18.11 -13.85 6.77
C ARG A 411 18.25 -12.41 7.32
N ALA A 412 17.69 -11.44 6.60
CA ALA A 412 17.63 -10.04 7.02
C ALA A 412 16.26 -9.80 7.66
#